data_1a472289d8e132137dc2694185552057
#
_entry.id   1a472289d8e132137dc2694185552057
#
_cell.length_a   1.000
_cell.length_b   1.000
_cell.length_c   1.000
_cell.angle_alpha   90.00
_cell.angle_beta   90.00
_cell.angle_gamma   90.00
#
_symmetry.space_group_name_H-M   'P 1'
#
loop_
_entity.id
_entity.type
_entity.pdbx_description
1 polymer ?
#
loop_
_entity_poly.entity_id
_entity_poly.type
_entity_poly.pdbx_seq_one_letter_code
_entity_poly.pdbx_strand_id
1 'polypeptide(L)'
;MSLDFPLDRTATPVPDAERRALLSDPGFGRWFTDHMAVAAWDAERGWHDGGVRPLAPFTLHPGAAVFHYGQEIFEGLKAYRHADGGVWLFRPEDNARRFARSARRLALPELPEADFVRAVEELVRADAAWVPRADGGPAEGDEGSGSPATSASARSASAPGASGSGEQSLYLRPFLIATEPFLGVRPSTQALFRVIASPAGPYFPSGVTGVTLWITETYSRAAVGGTGAAKCGGNYAGSLVAQTEARENGCEQVLYLDSAGHGTIEESGTMNLCLVTRDGELLTPALGTILEGVTRDTVLALAPELGLRPVERAISLAELRAGAEDGTVSEVFAAGTAAVLTPVTGFKGAGYAFTVGDGTPGPTTLALRRTVLDLQYGRAEDRHGWLRRVR
;
A
#
# COMPACT_ATOMS: atom_id res chain seq x y z
N MET A 1 -17.22 -21.07 -12.04
CA MET A 1 -17.60 -20.07 -13.06
C MET A 1 -16.89 -18.77 -12.73
N SER A 2 -16.40 -18.04 -13.73
CA SER A 2 -15.80 -16.72 -13.53
C SER A 2 -16.93 -15.70 -13.29
N LEU A 3 -16.69 -14.72 -12.39
CA LEU A 3 -17.63 -13.63 -12.14
C LEU A 3 -17.60 -12.59 -13.25
N ASP A 4 -18.75 -12.04 -13.59
CA ASP A 4 -18.85 -10.82 -14.38
C ASP A 4 -19.06 -9.63 -13.47
N PHE A 5 -18.53 -8.47 -13.86
CA PHE A 5 -18.67 -7.22 -13.13
C PHE A 5 -19.32 -6.14 -14.00
N PRO A 6 -20.60 -6.32 -14.37
CA PRO A 6 -21.34 -5.31 -15.16
C PRO A 6 -21.41 -3.99 -14.39
N LEU A 7 -21.29 -2.90 -15.14
CA LEU A 7 -21.36 -1.54 -14.60
C LEU A 7 -22.80 -1.05 -14.49
N ASP A 8 -23.21 -0.77 -13.27
CA ASP A 8 -24.41 0.02 -12.94
C ASP A 8 -23.95 1.45 -12.60
N ARG A 9 -24.18 2.39 -13.52
CA ARG A 9 -23.68 3.77 -13.36
C ARG A 9 -24.47 4.53 -12.32
N THR A 10 -23.75 5.32 -11.50
CA THR A 10 -24.42 6.27 -10.62
C THR A 10 -25.21 7.31 -11.42
N ALA A 11 -26.42 7.62 -10.94
CA ALA A 11 -27.24 8.70 -11.52
C ALA A 11 -26.73 10.11 -11.12
N THR A 12 -25.90 10.19 -10.08
CA THR A 12 -25.40 11.43 -9.48
C THR A 12 -23.88 11.36 -9.28
N PRO A 13 -23.08 11.31 -10.37
CA PRO A 13 -21.62 11.35 -10.24
C PRO A 13 -21.16 12.70 -9.68
N VAL A 14 -20.02 12.70 -9.01
CA VAL A 14 -19.40 13.96 -8.58
C VAL A 14 -19.12 14.83 -9.80
N PRO A 15 -19.60 16.10 -9.82
CA PRO A 15 -19.39 17.01 -10.94
C PRO A 15 -17.90 17.19 -11.27
N ASP A 16 -17.56 17.33 -12.55
CA ASP A 16 -16.17 17.44 -13.02
C ASP A 16 -15.38 18.56 -12.35
N ALA A 17 -16.02 19.72 -12.13
CA ALA A 17 -15.37 20.85 -11.47
C ALA A 17 -15.03 20.53 -10.00
N GLU A 18 -15.94 19.85 -9.29
CA GLU A 18 -15.74 19.44 -7.92
C GLU A 18 -14.67 18.34 -7.85
N ARG A 19 -14.74 17.33 -8.72
CA ARG A 19 -13.72 16.27 -8.81
C ARG A 19 -12.33 16.86 -9.04
N ARG A 20 -12.18 17.82 -9.97
CA ARG A 20 -10.89 18.51 -10.20
C ARG A 20 -10.39 19.24 -8.95
N ALA A 21 -11.28 19.89 -8.23
CA ALA A 21 -10.92 20.56 -6.96
C ALA A 21 -10.42 19.53 -5.91
N LEU A 22 -11.10 18.38 -5.78
CA LEU A 22 -10.68 17.30 -4.89
C LEU A 22 -9.32 16.70 -5.30
N LEU A 23 -9.09 16.52 -6.58
CA LEU A 23 -7.84 15.97 -7.11
C LEU A 23 -6.64 16.93 -7.01
N SER A 24 -6.86 18.21 -6.79
CA SER A 24 -5.75 19.17 -6.61
C SER A 24 -5.03 18.99 -5.26
N ASP A 25 -5.74 18.55 -4.21
CA ASP A 25 -5.18 18.19 -2.90
C ASP A 25 -5.97 17.02 -2.29
N PRO A 26 -5.79 15.81 -2.81
CA PRO A 26 -6.63 14.69 -2.41
C PRO A 26 -6.32 14.16 -0.99
N GLY A 27 -5.14 14.45 -0.44
CA GLY A 27 -4.69 13.82 0.80
C GLY A 27 -4.57 12.30 0.65
N PHE A 28 -4.92 11.55 1.69
CA PHE A 28 -4.96 10.08 1.65
C PHE A 28 -6.21 9.57 2.38
N GLY A 29 -7.06 8.79 1.68
CA GLY A 29 -8.23 8.11 2.26
C GLY A 29 -9.36 9.04 2.73
N ARG A 30 -9.42 10.27 2.24
CA ARG A 30 -10.45 11.27 2.63
C ARG A 30 -11.63 11.29 1.68
N TRP A 31 -11.38 11.09 0.40
CA TRP A 31 -12.36 11.16 -0.67
C TRP A 31 -12.48 9.80 -1.34
N PHE A 32 -13.65 9.47 -1.78
CA PHE A 32 -13.91 8.21 -2.48
C PHE A 32 -14.47 8.48 -3.86
N THR A 33 -14.28 7.53 -4.78
CA THR A 33 -14.79 7.63 -6.14
C THR A 33 -16.29 7.34 -6.22
N ASP A 34 -16.87 7.46 -7.41
CA ASP A 34 -18.32 7.36 -7.60
C ASP A 34 -18.86 5.92 -7.47
N HIS A 35 -18.02 4.91 -7.67
CA HIS A 35 -18.44 3.51 -7.69
C HIS A 35 -17.63 2.62 -6.74
N MET A 36 -18.12 1.40 -6.53
CA MET A 36 -17.42 0.29 -5.87
C MET A 36 -17.64 -1.00 -6.63
N ALA A 37 -16.64 -1.88 -6.68
CA ALA A 37 -16.85 -3.25 -7.14
C ALA A 37 -17.39 -4.11 -6.00
N VAL A 38 -18.28 -5.04 -6.32
CA VAL A 38 -18.98 -5.89 -5.35
C VAL A 38 -19.03 -7.33 -5.82
N ALA A 39 -18.99 -8.27 -4.90
CA ALA A 39 -19.41 -9.67 -5.07
C ALA A 39 -19.86 -10.23 -3.72
N ALA A 40 -20.66 -11.27 -3.75
CA ALA A 40 -21.10 -12.01 -2.58
C ALA A 40 -20.66 -13.48 -2.69
N TRP A 41 -20.53 -14.12 -1.56
CA TRP A 41 -20.29 -15.55 -1.47
C TRP A 41 -21.16 -16.18 -0.39
N ASP A 42 -21.71 -17.32 -0.70
CA ASP A 42 -22.29 -18.21 0.29
C ASP A 42 -21.91 -19.67 -0.01
N ALA A 43 -22.04 -20.53 1.00
CA ALA A 43 -21.63 -21.92 0.90
C ALA A 43 -22.47 -22.77 -0.09
N GLU A 44 -23.67 -22.31 -0.47
CA GLU A 44 -24.57 -23.03 -1.38
C GLU A 44 -24.28 -22.69 -2.85
N ARG A 45 -24.09 -21.39 -3.15
CA ARG A 45 -23.96 -20.87 -4.51
C ARG A 45 -22.51 -20.58 -4.92
N GLY A 46 -21.59 -20.52 -3.94
CA GLY A 46 -20.24 -20.02 -4.18
C GLY A 46 -20.22 -18.51 -4.43
N TRP A 47 -19.31 -18.02 -5.25
CA TRP A 47 -19.22 -16.61 -5.64
C TRP A 47 -20.31 -16.21 -6.62
N HIS A 48 -21.03 -15.11 -6.35
CA HIS A 48 -22.15 -14.61 -7.15
C HIS A 48 -22.31 -13.10 -7.00
N ASP A 49 -23.28 -12.51 -7.72
CA ASP A 49 -23.69 -11.10 -7.68
C ASP A 49 -22.53 -10.11 -7.91
N GLY A 50 -21.59 -10.49 -8.78
CA GLY A 50 -20.52 -9.58 -9.23
C GLY A 50 -21.07 -8.35 -9.92
N GLY A 51 -20.44 -7.18 -9.69
CA GLY A 51 -20.81 -5.94 -10.37
C GLY A 51 -19.97 -4.75 -9.93
N VAL A 52 -20.01 -3.68 -10.72
CA VAL A 52 -19.56 -2.34 -10.32
C VAL A 52 -20.82 -1.51 -10.12
N ARG A 53 -21.00 -0.96 -8.94
CA ARG A 53 -22.23 -0.27 -8.51
C ARG A 53 -21.91 1.11 -7.93
N PRO A 54 -22.88 2.04 -7.86
CA PRO A 54 -22.70 3.30 -7.14
C PRO A 54 -22.16 3.08 -5.74
N LEU A 55 -21.21 3.90 -5.32
CA LEU A 55 -20.68 3.86 -3.96
C LEU A 55 -21.78 4.22 -2.98
N ALA A 56 -22.12 3.32 -2.08
CA ALA A 56 -23.16 3.50 -1.08
C ALA A 56 -22.84 2.74 0.22
N PRO A 57 -23.37 3.18 1.37
CA PRO A 57 -23.38 2.36 2.57
C PRO A 57 -24.07 1.02 2.33
N PHE A 58 -23.63 -0.02 3.01
CA PHE A 58 -24.31 -1.32 3.02
C PHE A 58 -24.67 -1.72 4.45
N THR A 59 -25.75 -2.46 4.59
CA THR A 59 -26.28 -2.88 5.89
C THR A 59 -25.75 -4.26 6.27
N LEU A 60 -25.31 -4.41 7.51
CA LEU A 60 -24.94 -5.68 8.12
C LEU A 60 -25.81 -5.93 9.35
N HIS A 61 -26.14 -7.21 9.58
CA HIS A 61 -26.78 -7.61 10.84
C HIS A 61 -25.79 -7.39 12.00
N PRO A 62 -26.20 -6.91 13.19
CA PRO A 62 -25.29 -6.70 14.33
C PRO A 62 -24.55 -7.95 14.78
N GLY A 63 -25.07 -9.13 14.54
CA GLY A 63 -24.44 -10.42 14.81
C GLY A 63 -23.47 -10.89 13.71
N ALA A 64 -23.16 -10.08 12.69
CA ALA A 64 -22.22 -10.47 11.65
C ALA A 64 -20.84 -10.81 12.23
N ALA A 65 -20.26 -11.93 11.80
CA ALA A 65 -19.02 -12.48 12.39
C ALA A 65 -17.84 -11.52 12.35
N VAL A 66 -17.79 -10.63 11.36
CA VAL A 66 -16.74 -9.60 11.25
C VAL A 66 -16.66 -8.70 12.48
N PHE A 67 -17.79 -8.34 13.10
CA PHE A 67 -17.82 -7.44 14.27
C PHE A 67 -17.29 -8.08 15.54
N HIS A 68 -17.42 -9.40 15.67
CA HIS A 68 -17.13 -10.11 16.92
C HIS A 68 -15.78 -10.85 16.87
N TYR A 69 -15.38 -11.32 15.68
CA TYR A 69 -14.20 -12.19 15.52
C TYR A 69 -13.16 -11.62 14.56
N GLY A 70 -13.38 -10.43 14.00
CA GLY A 70 -12.44 -9.83 13.06
C GLY A 70 -12.14 -10.73 11.86
N GLN A 71 -13.09 -11.58 11.43
CA GLN A 71 -12.92 -12.46 10.27
C GLN A 71 -13.05 -11.63 9.00
N GLU A 72 -11.95 -10.94 8.65
CA GLU A 72 -11.86 -10.06 7.49
C GLU A 72 -10.41 -9.95 7.00
N ILE A 73 -10.26 -9.61 5.73
CA ILE A 73 -8.98 -9.33 5.09
C ILE A 73 -9.13 -8.14 4.15
N PHE A 74 -7.99 -7.50 3.84
CA PHE A 74 -7.99 -6.40 2.89
C PHE A 74 -6.72 -6.37 2.04
N GLU A 75 -6.74 -5.59 0.98
CA GLU A 75 -5.62 -5.31 0.12
C GLU A 75 -5.41 -3.80 -0.09
N GLY A 76 -4.26 -3.46 -0.65
CA GLY A 76 -3.95 -2.11 -1.08
C GLY A 76 -3.05 -2.13 -2.29
N LEU A 77 -3.54 -1.57 -3.39
CA LEU A 77 -2.80 -1.36 -4.62
C LEU A 77 -3.17 0.00 -5.21
N LYS A 78 -2.51 0.40 -6.28
CA LYS A 78 -2.71 1.71 -6.87
C LYS A 78 -2.91 1.61 -8.38
N ALA A 79 -3.72 2.53 -8.92
CA ALA A 79 -3.77 2.80 -10.34
C ALA A 79 -3.05 4.12 -10.65
N TYR A 80 -2.32 4.12 -11.74
CA TYR A 80 -1.46 5.21 -12.17
C TYR A 80 -1.86 5.70 -13.55
N ARG A 81 -1.88 7.01 -13.75
CA ARG A 81 -2.05 7.59 -15.07
C ARG A 81 -0.68 7.89 -15.67
N HIS A 82 -0.39 7.26 -16.79
CA HIS A 82 0.83 7.50 -17.55
C HIS A 82 0.73 8.77 -18.42
N ALA A 83 1.87 9.20 -18.97
CA ALA A 83 1.95 10.41 -19.78
C ALA A 83 1.12 10.35 -21.07
N ASP A 84 0.88 9.15 -21.60
CA ASP A 84 0.02 8.91 -22.77
C ASP A 84 -1.48 8.96 -22.44
N GLY A 85 -1.86 9.27 -21.19
CA GLY A 85 -3.23 9.26 -20.69
C GLY A 85 -3.75 7.87 -20.31
N GLY A 86 -3.02 6.81 -20.60
CA GLY A 86 -3.35 5.44 -20.23
C GLY A 86 -3.38 5.26 -18.71
N VAL A 87 -4.26 4.37 -18.24
CA VAL A 87 -4.38 4.02 -16.82
C VAL A 87 -3.88 2.60 -16.61
N TRP A 88 -3.00 2.44 -15.65
CA TRP A 88 -2.27 1.20 -15.42
C TRP A 88 -2.32 0.78 -13.94
N LEU A 89 -2.35 -0.51 -13.70
CA LEU A 89 -2.12 -1.15 -12.40
C LEU A 89 -0.69 -1.66 -12.33
N PHE A 90 -0.15 -1.74 -11.12
CA PHE A 90 1.18 -2.30 -10.87
C PHE A 90 1.06 -3.57 -10.05
N ARG A 91 1.44 -4.71 -10.62
CA ARG A 91 1.45 -6.05 -10.02
C ARG A 91 0.12 -6.48 -9.36
N PRO A 92 -1.05 -6.28 -10.00
CA PRO A 92 -2.33 -6.62 -9.38
C PRO A 92 -2.49 -8.13 -9.12
N GLU A 93 -1.83 -8.99 -9.91
CA GLU A 93 -1.83 -10.44 -9.73
C GLU A 93 -1.14 -10.86 -8.43
N ASP A 94 -0.07 -10.16 -8.02
CA ASP A 94 0.60 -10.42 -6.74
C ASP A 94 -0.30 -10.04 -5.56
N ASN A 95 -1.04 -8.93 -5.66
CA ASN A 95 -2.06 -8.57 -4.69
C ASN A 95 -3.19 -9.61 -4.63
N ALA A 96 -3.66 -10.11 -5.78
CA ALA A 96 -4.68 -11.16 -5.85
C ALA A 96 -4.22 -12.46 -5.16
N ARG A 97 -3.00 -12.92 -5.44
CA ARG A 97 -2.39 -14.09 -4.78
C ARG A 97 -2.29 -13.90 -3.26
N ARG A 98 -1.86 -12.72 -2.81
CA ARG A 98 -1.75 -12.41 -1.38
C ARG A 98 -3.12 -12.33 -0.71
N PHE A 99 -4.13 -11.79 -1.40
CA PHE A 99 -5.52 -11.77 -0.94
C PHE A 99 -6.06 -13.18 -0.72
N ALA A 100 -5.83 -14.09 -1.67
CA ALA A 100 -6.21 -15.50 -1.56
C ALA A 100 -5.50 -16.20 -0.38
N ARG A 101 -4.18 -15.97 -0.19
CA ARG A 101 -3.44 -16.50 0.98
C ARG A 101 -4.01 -15.98 2.30
N SER A 102 -4.33 -14.68 2.36
CA SER A 102 -4.94 -14.07 3.55
C SER A 102 -6.33 -14.64 3.83
N ALA A 103 -7.16 -14.85 2.80
CA ALA A 103 -8.46 -15.48 2.92
C ALA A 103 -8.35 -16.90 3.49
N ARG A 104 -7.46 -17.72 2.94
CA ARG A 104 -7.19 -19.08 3.43
C ARG A 104 -6.78 -19.07 4.89
N ARG A 105 -5.90 -18.14 5.31
CA ARG A 105 -5.43 -18.06 6.70
C ARG A 105 -6.54 -17.71 7.67
N LEU A 106 -7.52 -16.90 7.27
CA LEU A 106 -8.66 -16.48 8.11
C LEU A 106 -9.91 -17.38 7.90
N ALA A 107 -9.77 -18.50 7.18
CA ALA A 107 -10.88 -19.39 6.83
C ALA A 107 -12.05 -18.64 6.15
N LEU A 108 -11.72 -17.69 5.29
CA LEU A 108 -12.63 -17.00 4.38
C LEU A 108 -12.60 -17.69 3.00
N PRO A 109 -13.66 -17.57 2.20
CA PRO A 109 -13.67 -18.08 0.84
C PRO A 109 -12.60 -17.38 -0.02
N GLU A 110 -11.80 -18.17 -0.76
CA GLU A 110 -10.83 -17.61 -1.70
C GLU A 110 -11.57 -17.09 -2.94
N LEU A 111 -11.42 -15.79 -3.23
CA LEU A 111 -11.85 -15.23 -4.51
C LEU A 111 -10.83 -15.63 -5.58
N PRO A 112 -11.24 -16.19 -6.73
CA PRO A 112 -10.32 -16.49 -7.83
C PRO A 112 -9.49 -15.25 -8.22
N GLU A 113 -8.19 -15.43 -8.43
CA GLU A 113 -7.25 -14.33 -8.75
C GLU A 113 -7.72 -13.53 -9.96
N ALA A 114 -8.21 -14.20 -11.00
CA ALA A 114 -8.73 -13.54 -12.20
C ALA A 114 -9.96 -12.67 -11.91
N ASP A 115 -10.83 -13.09 -10.99
CA ASP A 115 -12.02 -12.33 -10.61
C ASP A 115 -11.66 -11.13 -9.73
N PHE A 116 -10.66 -11.29 -8.83
CA PHE A 116 -10.10 -10.16 -8.09
C PHE A 116 -9.55 -9.07 -9.03
N VAL A 117 -8.69 -9.47 -9.97
CA VAL A 117 -8.09 -8.52 -10.93
C VAL A 117 -9.16 -7.88 -11.80
N ARG A 118 -10.14 -8.65 -12.29
CA ARG A 118 -11.26 -8.12 -13.08
C ARG A 118 -12.09 -7.10 -12.30
N ALA A 119 -12.44 -7.39 -11.05
CA ALA A 119 -13.18 -6.45 -10.19
C ALA A 119 -12.45 -5.10 -10.05
N VAL A 120 -11.13 -5.15 -9.83
CA VAL A 120 -10.28 -3.96 -9.74
C VAL A 120 -10.25 -3.20 -11.06
N GLU A 121 -10.05 -3.89 -12.19
CA GLU A 121 -10.01 -3.27 -13.52
C GLU A 121 -11.33 -2.59 -13.89
N GLU A 122 -12.47 -3.27 -13.68
CA GLU A 122 -13.78 -2.72 -14.03
C GLU A 122 -14.13 -1.49 -13.18
N LEU A 123 -13.77 -1.49 -11.89
CA LEU A 123 -13.89 -0.29 -11.05
C LEU A 123 -13.03 0.85 -11.58
N VAL A 124 -11.76 0.58 -11.89
CA VAL A 124 -10.85 1.62 -12.41
C VAL A 124 -11.31 2.13 -13.78
N ARG A 125 -11.88 1.28 -14.65
CA ARG A 125 -12.49 1.72 -15.92
C ARG A 125 -13.69 2.63 -15.69
N ALA A 126 -14.57 2.27 -14.75
CA ALA A 126 -15.76 3.07 -14.42
C ALA A 126 -15.37 4.45 -13.89
N ASP A 127 -14.38 4.50 -13.02
CA ASP A 127 -13.92 5.71 -12.31
C ASP A 127 -12.61 6.26 -12.87
N ALA A 128 -12.28 6.02 -14.13
CA ALA A 128 -11.01 6.44 -14.72
C ALA A 128 -10.73 7.95 -14.61
N ALA A 129 -11.79 8.77 -14.57
CA ALA A 129 -11.67 10.22 -14.39
C ALA A 129 -11.13 10.61 -12.98
N TRP A 130 -11.22 9.70 -12.01
CA TRP A 130 -10.68 9.89 -10.66
C TRP A 130 -9.21 9.51 -10.53
N VAL A 131 -8.60 8.89 -11.54
CA VAL A 131 -7.15 8.60 -11.53
C VAL A 131 -6.40 9.89 -11.83
N PRO A 132 -5.70 10.49 -10.85
CA PRO A 132 -5.04 11.77 -11.05
C PRO A 132 -3.83 11.62 -11.98
N ARG A 133 -3.41 12.72 -12.59
CA ARG A 133 -2.10 12.79 -13.25
C ARG A 133 -1.01 12.85 -12.19
N ALA A 134 0.16 12.32 -12.50
CA ALA A 134 1.30 12.32 -11.58
C ALA A 134 1.65 13.73 -11.07
N ASP A 135 1.50 14.73 -11.93
CA ASP A 135 1.82 16.15 -11.67
C ASP A 135 0.66 16.96 -11.06
N GLY A 136 -0.49 16.32 -10.80
CA GLY A 136 -1.69 16.99 -10.29
C GLY A 136 -2.45 17.82 -11.33
N GLY A 137 -2.04 17.78 -12.61
CA GLY A 137 -2.73 18.44 -13.70
C GLY A 137 -4.09 17.78 -14.03
N PRO A 138 -5.02 18.49 -14.73
CA PRO A 138 -6.27 17.92 -15.18
C PRO A 138 -6.02 16.81 -16.21
N ALA A 139 -6.89 15.79 -16.26
CA ALA A 139 -6.84 14.74 -17.27
C ALA A 139 -7.11 15.36 -18.67
N GLU A 140 -6.30 14.99 -19.69
CA GLU A 140 -6.55 15.42 -21.06
C GLU A 140 -7.87 14.82 -21.58
N GLY A 141 -8.67 15.65 -22.23
CA GLY A 141 -9.98 15.27 -22.81
C GLY A 141 -11.16 16.06 -22.27
N ASP A 142 -10.94 17.03 -21.38
CA ASP A 142 -12.00 17.87 -20.78
C ASP A 142 -11.89 19.34 -21.22
N GLU A 143 -11.51 19.58 -22.49
CA GLU A 143 -11.59 20.92 -23.10
C GLU A 143 -13.03 21.29 -23.41
N GLY A 144 -13.76 21.68 -22.36
CA GLY A 144 -14.99 22.46 -22.51
C GLY A 144 -14.66 23.82 -23.09
N SER A 145 -15.23 24.14 -24.25
CA SER A 145 -15.13 25.39 -25.02
C SER A 145 -15.14 26.68 -24.14
N GLY A 146 -13.98 27.24 -23.91
CA GLY A 146 -13.81 28.54 -23.28
C GLY A 146 -12.63 29.29 -23.91
N SER A 147 -12.93 30.44 -24.53
CA SER A 147 -12.03 31.30 -25.31
C SER A 147 -10.62 31.53 -24.68
N PRO A 148 -9.62 31.78 -25.54
CA PRO A 148 -8.24 31.94 -25.10
C PRO A 148 -8.01 33.32 -24.45
N ALA A 149 -7.65 33.33 -23.19
CA ALA A 149 -7.05 34.51 -22.55
C ALA A 149 -5.53 34.42 -22.67
N THR A 150 -4.99 35.29 -23.52
CA THR A 150 -3.57 35.56 -23.69
C THR A 150 -2.91 36.03 -22.40
N SER A 151 -1.93 35.27 -21.88
CA SER A 151 -0.75 35.88 -21.24
C SER A 151 0.41 34.88 -21.23
N ALA A 152 1.38 35.16 -22.10
CA ALA A 152 2.70 34.54 -22.03
C ALA A 152 3.44 35.08 -20.81
N SER A 153 3.73 34.23 -19.83
CA SER A 153 4.76 34.50 -18.82
C SER A 153 5.72 33.32 -18.76
N ALA A 154 6.99 33.65 -18.88
CA ALA A 154 8.13 32.76 -19.01
C ALA A 154 8.18 31.71 -17.88
N ARG A 155 8.22 30.44 -18.27
CA ARG A 155 8.57 29.32 -17.35
C ARG A 155 10.04 29.39 -17.04
N SER A 156 10.39 29.81 -15.85
CA SER A 156 11.73 29.62 -15.31
C SER A 156 11.95 28.14 -15.07
N ALA A 157 13.03 27.57 -15.61
CA ALA A 157 13.48 26.22 -15.34
C ALA A 157 13.80 26.09 -13.84
N SER A 158 12.96 25.42 -13.10
CA SER A 158 13.22 25.07 -11.70
C SER A 158 14.24 23.92 -11.65
N ALA A 159 15.21 24.08 -10.75
CA ALA A 159 16.30 23.15 -10.48
C ALA A 159 15.79 21.74 -10.10
N PRO A 160 16.56 20.65 -10.39
CA PRO A 160 16.23 19.31 -9.99
C PRO A 160 16.45 19.15 -8.49
N GLY A 161 15.37 19.21 -7.71
CA GLY A 161 15.43 19.08 -6.24
C GLY A 161 14.14 19.40 -5.50
N ALA A 162 13.07 19.78 -6.19
CA ALA A 162 11.85 20.21 -5.53
C ALA A 162 10.68 19.25 -5.76
N SER A 163 10.13 18.79 -4.66
CA SER A 163 8.74 18.43 -4.39
C SER A 163 8.22 17.08 -4.85
N GLY A 164 7.57 16.36 -3.94
CA GLY A 164 6.68 15.23 -4.15
C GLY A 164 5.45 15.48 -5.02
N SER A 165 5.46 16.50 -5.87
CA SER A 165 4.40 16.93 -6.77
C SER A 165 4.19 15.99 -7.98
N GLY A 166 4.88 14.86 -8.06
CA GLY A 166 4.78 13.92 -9.18
C GLY A 166 4.34 12.51 -8.77
N GLU A 167 3.59 12.32 -7.69
CA GLU A 167 3.30 11.02 -7.11
C GLU A 167 1.81 10.78 -6.79
N GLN A 168 0.92 11.49 -7.43
CA GLN A 168 -0.52 11.28 -7.26
C GLN A 168 -0.97 9.97 -7.94
N SER A 169 -1.90 9.28 -7.33
CA SER A 169 -2.41 7.97 -7.80
C SER A 169 -3.84 7.74 -7.30
N LEU A 170 -4.51 6.74 -7.84
CA LEU A 170 -5.76 6.23 -7.27
C LEU A 170 -5.44 5.02 -6.40
N TYR A 171 -5.66 5.14 -5.09
CA TYR A 171 -5.52 4.03 -4.15
C TYR A 171 -6.77 3.15 -4.16
N LEU A 172 -6.58 1.85 -4.28
CA LEU A 172 -7.64 0.84 -4.33
C LEU A 172 -7.60 0.00 -3.06
N ARG A 173 -8.77 -0.20 -2.45
CA ARG A 173 -8.95 -0.96 -1.22
C ARG A 173 -9.91 -2.13 -1.43
N PRO A 174 -9.43 -3.26 -1.98
CA PRO A 174 -10.16 -4.53 -1.90
C PRO A 174 -10.27 -5.00 -0.45
N PHE A 175 -11.43 -5.53 -0.06
CA PHE A 175 -11.61 -6.18 1.24
C PHE A 175 -12.67 -7.28 1.17
N LEU A 176 -12.57 -8.24 2.10
CA LEU A 176 -13.49 -9.36 2.23
C LEU A 176 -13.86 -9.52 3.70
N ILE A 177 -15.15 -9.54 4.00
CA ILE A 177 -15.70 -9.61 5.35
C ILE A 177 -16.67 -10.77 5.50
N ALA A 178 -16.63 -11.43 6.64
CA ALA A 178 -17.59 -12.46 7.04
C ALA A 178 -18.89 -11.80 7.54
N THR A 179 -20.02 -12.15 6.92
CA THR A 179 -21.29 -11.45 7.14
C THR A 179 -22.39 -12.28 7.75
N GLU A 180 -22.21 -13.59 7.92
CA GLU A 180 -23.19 -14.45 8.55
C GLU A 180 -23.50 -13.97 9.98
N PRO A 181 -24.79 -13.79 10.32
CA PRO A 181 -25.20 -13.40 11.67
C PRO A 181 -25.13 -14.61 12.62
N PHE A 182 -23.99 -14.79 13.25
CA PHE A 182 -23.73 -15.95 14.11
C PHE A 182 -22.72 -15.61 15.21
N LEU A 183 -23.03 -15.93 16.46
CA LEU A 183 -22.19 -15.65 17.64
C LEU A 183 -21.31 -16.83 18.08
N GLY A 184 -21.28 -17.92 17.33
CA GLY A 184 -20.36 -19.04 17.59
C GLY A 184 -19.01 -18.82 16.89
N VAL A 185 -17.93 -19.43 17.41
CA VAL A 185 -16.60 -19.34 16.81
C VAL A 185 -16.39 -20.46 15.80
N ARG A 186 -16.67 -20.17 14.54
CA ARG A 186 -16.40 -21.03 13.38
C ARG A 186 -16.26 -20.19 12.10
N PRO A 187 -15.74 -20.75 11.01
CA PRO A 187 -15.76 -20.08 9.72
C PRO A 187 -17.18 -19.68 9.30
N SER A 188 -17.34 -18.47 8.76
CA SER A 188 -18.59 -17.96 8.23
C SER A 188 -18.99 -18.68 6.95
N THR A 189 -20.29 -18.92 6.76
CA THR A 189 -20.88 -19.46 5.53
C THR A 189 -21.35 -18.35 4.57
N GLN A 190 -21.12 -17.08 4.90
CA GLN A 190 -21.46 -15.92 4.07
C GLN A 190 -20.37 -14.88 4.14
N ALA A 191 -20.01 -14.30 2.99
CA ALA A 191 -19.01 -13.26 2.90
C ALA A 191 -19.35 -12.23 1.81
N LEU A 192 -18.87 -11.00 1.99
CA LEU A 192 -18.98 -9.93 1.00
C LEU A 192 -17.58 -9.44 0.61
N PHE A 193 -17.32 -9.46 -0.70
CA PHE A 193 -16.16 -8.81 -1.31
C PHE A 193 -16.52 -7.43 -1.82
N ARG A 194 -15.65 -6.46 -1.59
CA ARG A 194 -15.80 -5.07 -2.07
C ARG A 194 -14.45 -4.53 -2.50
N VAL A 195 -14.48 -3.64 -3.48
CA VAL A 195 -13.35 -2.75 -3.80
C VAL A 195 -13.84 -1.32 -3.79
N ILE A 196 -13.24 -0.48 -2.96
CA ILE A 196 -13.44 0.96 -2.96
C ILE A 196 -12.17 1.66 -3.43
N ALA A 197 -12.29 2.88 -3.94
CA ALA A 197 -11.16 3.64 -4.45
C ALA A 197 -11.14 5.06 -3.88
N SER A 198 -9.93 5.60 -3.70
CA SER A 198 -9.68 6.92 -3.13
C SER A 198 -8.50 7.57 -3.84
N PRO A 199 -8.62 8.79 -4.39
CA PRO A 199 -7.48 9.52 -4.90
C PRO A 199 -6.49 9.79 -3.76
N ALA A 200 -5.20 9.64 -4.05
CA ALA A 200 -4.12 9.79 -3.10
C ALA A 200 -3.07 10.77 -3.61
N GLY A 201 -2.73 11.74 -2.80
CA GLY A 201 -1.62 12.65 -3.00
C GLY A 201 -0.26 12.00 -2.74
N PRO A 202 0.83 12.75 -2.87
CA PRO A 202 2.16 12.28 -2.52
C PRO A 202 2.23 11.98 -1.02
N TYR A 203 2.88 10.88 -0.66
CA TYR A 203 3.07 10.52 0.75
C TYR A 203 3.97 11.54 1.49
N PHE A 204 4.92 12.12 0.77
CA PHE A 204 5.80 13.18 1.27
C PHE A 204 5.55 14.49 0.50
N PRO A 205 4.55 15.28 0.88
CA PRO A 205 4.19 16.49 0.14
C PRO A 205 5.30 17.58 0.14
N SER A 206 6.16 17.59 1.17
CA SER A 206 7.27 18.54 1.30
C SER A 206 8.63 17.95 0.87
N GLY A 207 8.64 16.80 0.17
CA GLY A 207 9.85 16.07 -0.19
C GLY A 207 10.12 14.89 0.74
N VAL A 208 10.93 13.94 0.25
CA VAL A 208 11.24 12.71 1.01
C VAL A 208 12.12 13.03 2.22
N THR A 209 11.58 12.82 3.41
CA THR A 209 12.29 13.00 4.68
C THR A 209 12.51 11.65 5.35
N GLY A 210 13.56 11.56 6.18
CA GLY A 210 13.77 10.40 7.04
C GLY A 210 12.83 10.37 8.22
N VAL A 211 12.47 9.17 8.68
CA VAL A 211 11.66 8.94 9.87
C VAL A 211 12.48 8.29 10.98
N THR A 212 12.05 8.48 12.23
CA THR A 212 12.60 7.79 13.39
C THR A 212 11.61 6.71 13.84
N LEU A 213 12.11 5.50 14.10
CA LEU A 213 11.29 4.39 14.57
C LEU A 213 11.46 4.21 16.09
N TRP A 214 10.32 4.00 16.77
CA TRP A 214 10.28 3.55 18.15
C TRP A 214 10.44 2.03 18.22
N ILE A 215 11.44 1.53 18.91
CA ILE A 215 11.65 0.09 19.14
C ILE A 215 10.78 -0.31 20.32
N THR A 216 9.69 -1.02 20.05
CA THR A 216 8.85 -1.53 21.14
C THR A 216 9.40 -2.87 21.65
N GLU A 217 9.60 -2.95 22.96
CA GLU A 217 9.97 -4.17 23.66
C GLU A 217 8.78 -4.81 24.41
N THR A 218 7.63 -4.11 24.41
CA THR A 218 6.41 -4.52 25.12
C THR A 218 5.41 -5.21 24.19
N TYR A 219 5.26 -4.71 22.97
CA TYR A 219 4.24 -5.20 22.05
C TYR A 219 4.87 -5.97 20.90
N SER A 220 4.28 -7.11 20.54
CA SER A 220 4.63 -7.87 19.35
C SER A 220 3.53 -7.72 18.29
N ARG A 221 3.91 -7.69 17.02
CA ARG A 221 2.99 -7.60 15.90
C ARG A 221 2.38 -8.95 15.54
N ALA A 222 3.17 -10.00 15.64
CA ALA A 222 2.82 -11.35 15.20
C ALA A 222 3.60 -12.40 15.99
N ALA A 223 3.15 -13.65 15.90
CA ALA A 223 3.85 -14.81 16.44
C ALA A 223 3.92 -15.90 15.36
N VAL A 224 4.84 -16.86 15.52
CA VAL A 224 4.93 -18.05 14.68
C VAL A 224 3.59 -18.81 14.69
N GLY A 225 3.05 -19.12 13.51
CA GLY A 225 1.71 -19.74 13.39
C GLY A 225 0.54 -18.77 13.59
N GLY A 226 0.80 -17.50 13.91
CA GLY A 226 -0.20 -16.44 14.02
C GLY A 226 -0.67 -15.90 12.66
N THR A 227 -1.24 -14.71 12.64
CA THR A 227 -1.83 -14.07 11.45
C THR A 227 -0.89 -13.09 10.75
N GLY A 228 0.37 -12.97 11.19
CA GLY A 228 1.31 -11.94 10.72
C GLY A 228 1.52 -11.89 9.20
N ALA A 229 1.53 -13.04 8.53
CA ALA A 229 1.65 -13.14 7.07
C ALA A 229 0.32 -12.88 6.33
N ALA A 230 -0.82 -12.79 7.02
CA ALA A 230 -2.11 -12.43 6.44
C ALA A 230 -2.34 -10.92 6.54
N LYS A 231 -2.98 -10.34 5.52
CA LYS A 231 -3.35 -8.91 5.54
C LYS A 231 -4.77 -8.76 6.11
N CYS A 232 -4.87 -8.83 7.44
CA CYS A 232 -6.14 -8.76 8.19
C CYS A 232 -6.13 -7.63 9.22
N GLY A 233 -7.29 -7.02 9.48
CA GLY A 233 -7.42 -5.85 10.35
C GLY A 233 -6.97 -6.08 11.77
N GLY A 234 -7.08 -7.30 12.29
CA GLY A 234 -6.59 -7.66 13.62
C GLY A 234 -5.13 -7.32 13.84
N ASN A 235 -4.25 -7.57 12.84
CA ASN A 235 -2.84 -7.19 12.93
C ASN A 235 -2.65 -5.68 13.02
N TYR A 236 -3.50 -4.91 12.34
CA TYR A 236 -3.45 -3.44 12.35
C TYR A 236 -4.04 -2.87 13.63
N ALA A 237 -5.18 -3.41 14.10
CA ALA A 237 -5.78 -3.00 15.37
C ALA A 237 -4.81 -3.23 16.53
N GLY A 238 -4.12 -4.37 16.57
CA GLY A 238 -3.10 -4.69 17.57
C GLY A 238 -1.89 -3.73 17.57
N SER A 239 -1.66 -3.01 16.46
CA SER A 239 -0.55 -2.06 16.36
C SER A 239 -0.85 -0.66 16.92
N LEU A 240 -2.11 -0.31 17.19
CA LEU A 240 -2.51 1.06 17.50
C LEU A 240 -1.93 1.59 18.81
N VAL A 241 -1.84 0.76 19.85
CA VAL A 241 -1.25 1.17 21.14
C VAL A 241 0.26 1.45 20.98
N ALA A 242 0.99 0.54 20.33
CA ALA A 242 2.42 0.75 20.08
C ALA A 242 2.68 1.99 19.20
N GLN A 243 1.79 2.27 18.24
CA GLN A 243 1.85 3.49 17.43
C GLN A 243 1.60 4.76 18.25
N THR A 244 0.73 4.69 19.27
CA THR A 244 0.52 5.80 20.22
C THR A 244 1.78 6.03 21.05
N GLU A 245 2.37 4.97 21.62
CA GLU A 245 3.63 5.02 22.35
C GLU A 245 4.77 5.63 21.51
N ALA A 246 4.89 5.24 20.23
CA ALA A 246 5.88 5.81 19.33
C ALA A 246 5.72 7.33 19.17
N ARG A 247 4.49 7.82 19.00
CA ARG A 247 4.19 9.27 18.89
C ARG A 247 4.52 10.02 20.16
N GLU A 248 4.21 9.46 21.33
CA GLU A 248 4.54 10.04 22.64
C GLU A 248 6.05 10.17 22.84
N ASN A 249 6.85 9.27 22.21
CA ASN A 249 8.31 9.32 22.20
C ASN A 249 8.89 10.13 21.03
N GLY A 250 8.05 10.85 20.25
CA GLY A 250 8.47 11.69 19.12
C GLY A 250 8.99 10.86 17.93
N CYS A 251 8.42 9.69 17.71
CA CYS A 251 8.71 8.81 16.58
C CYS A 251 7.51 8.68 15.66
N GLU A 252 7.77 8.53 14.35
CA GLU A 252 6.72 8.45 13.33
C GLU A 252 6.11 7.05 13.24
N GLN A 253 6.89 6.00 13.54
CA GLN A 253 6.48 4.62 13.41
C GLN A 253 7.16 3.71 14.45
N VAL A 254 6.70 2.46 14.53
CA VAL A 254 7.20 1.43 15.46
C VAL A 254 8.09 0.44 14.72
N LEU A 255 9.21 0.04 15.29
CA LEU A 255 9.92 -1.18 14.93
C LEU A 255 9.47 -2.32 15.84
N TYR A 256 8.97 -3.39 15.27
CA TYR A 256 8.61 -4.60 15.99
C TYR A 256 9.74 -5.62 16.01
N LEU A 257 9.90 -6.27 17.15
CA LEU A 257 10.78 -7.41 17.35
C LEU A 257 9.96 -8.71 17.36
N ASP A 258 10.64 -9.83 17.17
CA ASP A 258 10.03 -11.16 17.23
C ASP A 258 9.40 -11.44 18.61
N SER A 259 8.26 -12.13 18.58
CA SER A 259 7.52 -12.48 19.80
C SER A 259 8.16 -13.59 20.64
N ALA A 260 9.18 -14.28 20.11
CA ALA A 260 9.89 -15.36 20.81
C ALA A 260 11.01 -14.86 21.73
N GLY A 261 11.30 -13.55 21.70
CA GLY A 261 12.32 -12.95 22.56
C GLY A 261 13.77 -13.15 22.08
N HIS A 262 13.98 -13.49 20.81
CA HIS A 262 15.33 -13.60 20.24
C HIS A 262 15.93 -12.21 19.91
N GLY A 263 15.12 -11.14 19.97
CA GLY A 263 15.54 -9.78 19.64
C GLY A 263 15.80 -9.59 18.14
N THR A 264 15.15 -10.36 17.29
CA THR A 264 15.22 -10.17 15.84
C THR A 264 14.19 -9.16 15.36
N ILE A 265 14.57 -8.30 14.42
CA ILE A 265 13.67 -7.30 13.84
C ILE A 265 12.69 -7.97 12.90
N GLU A 266 11.44 -7.47 12.87
CA GLU A 266 10.38 -7.96 11.97
C GLU A 266 9.95 -6.88 10.97
N GLU A 267 9.08 -5.97 11.37
CA GLU A 267 8.49 -4.96 10.49
C GLU A 267 8.49 -3.57 11.14
N SER A 268 8.45 -2.55 10.29
CA SER A 268 8.24 -1.16 10.69
C SER A 268 6.77 -0.78 10.55
N GLY A 269 6.04 -0.76 11.66
CA GLY A 269 4.62 -0.45 11.65
C GLY A 269 3.84 -1.42 10.74
N THR A 270 3.49 -0.96 9.54
CA THR A 270 2.76 -1.72 8.51
C THR A 270 3.59 -1.91 7.23
N MET A 271 4.91 -1.77 7.31
CA MET A 271 5.84 -1.79 6.19
C MET A 271 7.00 -2.74 6.46
N ASN A 272 7.52 -3.39 5.41
CA ASN A 272 8.71 -4.23 5.50
C ASN A 272 9.97 -3.38 5.66
N LEU A 273 10.93 -3.84 6.46
CA LEU A 273 12.21 -3.16 6.68
C LEU A 273 13.29 -3.74 5.77
N CYS A 274 14.14 -2.85 5.23
CA CYS A 274 15.32 -3.19 4.46
C CYS A 274 16.51 -2.37 4.94
N LEU A 275 17.70 -2.98 4.94
CA LEU A 275 18.96 -2.37 5.33
C LEU A 275 19.94 -2.47 4.15
N VAL A 276 20.64 -1.38 3.85
CA VAL A 276 21.72 -1.36 2.87
C VAL A 276 23.03 -1.39 3.62
N THR A 277 23.91 -2.33 3.27
CA THR A 277 25.25 -2.40 3.86
C THR A 277 26.28 -1.73 2.96
N ARG A 278 27.42 -1.34 3.56
CA ARG A 278 28.56 -0.76 2.83
C ARG A 278 29.14 -1.71 1.78
N ASP A 279 29.00 -3.03 1.99
CA ASP A 279 29.49 -4.07 1.07
C ASP A 279 28.50 -4.38 -0.06
N GLY A 280 27.42 -3.58 -0.19
CA GLY A 280 26.43 -3.72 -1.27
C GLY A 280 25.41 -4.83 -1.04
N GLU A 281 25.16 -5.26 0.19
CA GLU A 281 24.02 -6.13 0.50
C GLU A 281 22.76 -5.31 0.76
N LEU A 282 21.63 -5.83 0.30
CA LEU A 282 20.30 -5.40 0.69
C LEU A 282 19.69 -6.46 1.59
N LEU A 283 19.79 -6.23 2.91
CA LEU A 283 19.27 -7.16 3.91
C LEU A 283 17.80 -6.88 4.20
N THR A 284 17.01 -7.91 4.40
CA THR A 284 15.64 -7.80 4.88
C THR A 284 15.27 -9.01 5.74
N PRO A 285 14.42 -8.87 6.77
CA PRO A 285 13.95 -9.99 7.56
C PRO A 285 13.35 -11.10 6.70
N ALA A 286 13.65 -12.36 7.05
CA ALA A 286 13.06 -13.52 6.41
C ALA A 286 11.56 -13.56 6.61
N LEU A 287 10.84 -14.14 5.64
CA LEU A 287 9.39 -14.34 5.71
C LEU A 287 9.03 -15.36 6.81
N GLY A 288 7.75 -15.34 7.20
CA GLY A 288 7.20 -16.26 8.21
C GLY A 288 6.14 -15.56 9.07
N THR A 289 6.57 -14.66 9.94
CA THR A 289 5.67 -13.82 10.77
C THR A 289 5.32 -12.49 10.12
N ILE A 290 6.10 -12.05 9.12
CA ILE A 290 5.91 -10.76 8.44
C ILE A 290 5.07 -10.89 7.17
N LEU A 291 4.48 -9.77 6.74
CA LEU A 291 3.71 -9.71 5.51
C LEU A 291 4.63 -9.83 4.28
N GLU A 292 4.27 -10.70 3.33
CA GLU A 292 4.92 -10.79 2.02
C GLU A 292 4.57 -9.54 1.19
N GLY A 293 5.35 -8.47 1.37
CA GLY A 293 5.08 -7.17 0.74
C GLY A 293 5.37 -7.19 -0.76
N VAL A 294 4.40 -6.77 -1.58
CA VAL A 294 4.60 -6.62 -3.04
C VAL A 294 5.68 -5.58 -3.33
N THR A 295 5.72 -4.48 -2.59
CA THR A 295 6.79 -3.47 -2.73
C THR A 295 8.15 -4.02 -2.29
N ARG A 296 8.20 -4.81 -1.20
CA ARG A 296 9.42 -5.50 -0.76
C ARG A 296 9.95 -6.42 -1.87
N ASP A 297 9.11 -7.25 -2.42
CA ASP A 297 9.47 -8.18 -3.50
C ASP A 297 9.96 -7.42 -4.76
N THR A 298 9.28 -6.33 -5.10
CA THR A 298 9.72 -5.43 -6.19
C THR A 298 11.13 -4.88 -5.93
N VAL A 299 11.42 -4.43 -4.72
CA VAL A 299 12.73 -3.88 -4.33
C VAL A 299 13.81 -4.95 -4.40
N LEU A 300 13.54 -6.17 -3.92
CA LEU A 300 14.49 -7.29 -3.99
C LEU A 300 14.79 -7.69 -5.44
N ALA A 301 13.79 -7.67 -6.32
CA ALA A 301 13.98 -7.97 -7.74
C ALA A 301 14.79 -6.89 -8.47
N LEU A 302 14.62 -5.60 -8.11
CA LEU A 302 15.35 -4.47 -8.72
C LEU A 302 16.74 -4.23 -8.11
N ALA A 303 17.02 -4.73 -6.92
CA ALA A 303 18.29 -4.50 -6.22
C ALA A 303 19.53 -4.84 -7.06
N PRO A 304 19.59 -5.97 -7.82
CA PRO A 304 20.74 -6.29 -8.66
C PRO A 304 21.00 -5.26 -9.78
N GLU A 305 19.96 -4.59 -10.29
CA GLU A 305 20.12 -3.55 -11.32
C GLU A 305 20.86 -2.30 -10.80
N LEU A 306 20.84 -2.12 -9.46
CA LEU A 306 21.59 -1.06 -8.77
C LEU A 306 22.89 -1.57 -8.12
N GLY A 307 23.33 -2.79 -8.47
CA GLY A 307 24.55 -3.38 -7.94
C GLY A 307 24.44 -3.90 -6.51
N LEU A 308 23.23 -4.08 -6.00
CA LEU A 308 22.99 -4.61 -4.66
C LEU A 308 22.72 -6.13 -4.69
N ARG A 309 23.17 -6.82 -3.67
CA ARG A 309 22.89 -8.26 -3.47
C ARG A 309 21.77 -8.43 -2.44
N PRO A 310 20.56 -8.85 -2.83
CA PRO A 310 19.48 -9.09 -1.89
C PRO A 310 19.76 -10.31 -1.00
N VAL A 311 19.52 -10.18 0.31
CA VAL A 311 19.72 -11.24 1.30
C VAL A 311 18.54 -11.23 2.28
N GLU A 312 17.84 -12.36 2.33
CA GLU A 312 16.72 -12.58 3.25
C GLU A 312 17.17 -13.47 4.40
N ARG A 313 17.21 -12.94 5.63
CA ARG A 313 17.61 -13.67 6.83
C ARG A 313 17.10 -13.00 8.10
N ALA A 314 17.21 -13.70 9.22
CA ALA A 314 17.05 -13.07 10.52
C ALA A 314 18.12 -12.00 10.73
N ILE A 315 17.72 -10.85 11.28
CA ILE A 315 18.59 -9.72 11.61
C ILE A 315 18.28 -9.35 13.06
N SER A 316 19.28 -9.35 13.94
CA SER A 316 19.06 -8.96 15.33
C SER A 316 19.06 -7.44 15.49
N LEU A 317 18.37 -6.94 16.52
CA LEU A 317 18.44 -5.52 16.91
C LEU A 317 19.89 -5.12 17.27
N ALA A 318 20.64 -6.02 17.91
CA ALA A 318 22.04 -5.77 18.24
C ALA A 318 22.91 -5.60 16.99
N GLU A 319 22.69 -6.42 15.96
CA GLU A 319 23.36 -6.31 14.65
C GLU A 319 22.99 -5.00 13.96
N LEU A 320 21.70 -4.63 13.90
CA LEU A 320 21.25 -3.36 13.32
C LEU A 320 21.92 -2.18 14.02
N ARG A 321 21.93 -2.19 15.35
CA ARG A 321 22.52 -1.10 16.14
C ARG A 321 24.03 -1.00 15.94
N ALA A 322 24.77 -2.10 16.07
CA ALA A 322 26.21 -2.12 15.86
C ALA A 322 26.57 -1.66 14.44
N GLY A 323 25.85 -2.17 13.42
CA GLY A 323 26.09 -1.79 12.04
C GLY A 323 25.77 -0.33 11.72
N ALA A 324 24.79 0.27 12.41
CA ALA A 324 24.51 1.70 12.29
C ALA A 324 25.58 2.54 12.99
N GLU A 325 26.10 2.11 14.15
CA GLU A 325 27.15 2.80 14.93
C GLU A 325 28.52 2.74 14.24
N ASP A 326 28.89 1.61 13.63
CA ASP A 326 30.18 1.44 12.93
C ASP A 326 30.12 1.77 11.43
N GLY A 327 28.90 2.03 10.90
CA GLY A 327 28.64 2.39 9.53
C GLY A 327 28.66 1.22 8.55
N THR A 328 28.68 -0.04 9.01
CA THR A 328 28.46 -1.23 8.16
C THR A 328 27.08 -1.20 7.54
N VAL A 329 26.04 -0.82 8.31
CA VAL A 329 24.71 -0.48 7.81
C VAL A 329 24.70 1.00 7.45
N SER A 330 24.71 1.31 6.16
CA SER A 330 24.78 2.68 5.65
C SER A 330 23.42 3.35 5.51
N GLU A 331 22.37 2.56 5.18
CA GLU A 331 21.01 3.07 4.99
C GLU A 331 19.99 2.06 5.51
N VAL A 332 18.86 2.58 5.98
CA VAL A 332 17.67 1.76 6.32
C VAL A 332 16.46 2.41 5.71
N PHE A 333 15.53 1.60 5.21
CA PHE A 333 14.23 2.08 4.73
C PHE A 333 13.11 1.08 4.97
N ALA A 334 11.90 1.59 5.01
CA ALA A 334 10.68 0.80 5.07
C ALA A 334 9.97 0.79 3.71
N ALA A 335 9.47 -0.37 3.26
CA ALA A 335 8.83 -0.56 1.96
C ALA A 335 7.33 -0.88 2.11
N GLY A 336 6.46 -0.13 1.41
CA GLY A 336 5.01 -0.34 1.44
C GLY A 336 4.28 0.39 0.31
N THR A 337 3.08 -0.05 -0.03
CA THR A 337 2.32 0.48 -1.18
C THR A 337 2.03 1.98 -1.08
N ALA A 338 1.69 2.49 0.10
CA ALA A 338 1.30 3.89 0.27
C ALA A 338 2.48 4.84 0.05
N ALA A 339 3.60 4.60 0.76
CA ALA A 339 4.77 5.45 0.80
C ALA A 339 5.85 5.09 -0.23
N VAL A 340 5.71 3.96 -0.90
CA VAL A 340 6.72 3.33 -1.76
C VAL A 340 7.93 2.91 -0.93
N LEU A 341 8.92 3.78 -0.74
CA LEU A 341 10.01 3.60 0.21
C LEU A 341 10.10 4.83 1.13
N THR A 342 10.22 4.57 2.42
CA THR A 342 10.39 5.58 3.47
C THR A 342 11.76 5.41 4.09
N PRO A 343 12.69 6.38 3.95
CA PRO A 343 13.98 6.32 4.61
C PRO A 343 13.81 6.30 6.14
N VAL A 344 14.57 5.44 6.82
CA VAL A 344 14.64 5.38 8.28
C VAL A 344 16.01 5.89 8.69
N THR A 345 16.03 7.05 9.34
CA THR A 345 17.28 7.74 9.69
C THR A 345 17.63 7.66 11.17
N GLY A 346 16.71 7.14 11.98
CA GLY A 346 16.93 7.02 13.40
C GLY A 346 16.07 5.95 14.07
N PHE A 347 16.53 5.51 15.22
CA PHE A 347 15.83 4.58 16.11
C PHE A 347 15.88 5.08 17.53
N LYS A 348 14.79 4.88 18.27
CA LYS A 348 14.70 5.13 19.72
C LYS A 348 14.11 3.92 20.42
N GLY A 349 14.66 3.57 21.57
CA GLY A 349 14.11 2.59 22.50
C GLY A 349 14.09 3.16 23.91
N ALA A 350 13.70 2.34 24.89
CA ALA A 350 13.65 2.76 26.30
C ALA A 350 15.06 3.08 26.82
N GLY A 351 15.40 4.37 26.88
CA GLY A 351 16.68 4.86 27.42
C GLY A 351 17.85 4.86 26.44
N TYR A 352 17.63 4.61 25.15
CA TYR A 352 18.67 4.69 24.12
C TYR A 352 18.13 5.19 22.79
N ALA A 353 19.03 5.71 21.95
CA ALA A 353 18.76 6.09 20.56
C ALA A 353 20.03 5.92 19.73
N PHE A 354 19.88 5.70 18.44
CA PHE A 354 20.98 5.68 17.48
C PHE A 354 20.51 6.18 16.12
N THR A 355 21.46 6.66 15.33
CA THR A 355 21.24 7.24 14.00
C THR A 355 21.81 6.31 12.94
N VAL A 356 21.19 6.27 11.76
CA VAL A 356 21.70 5.53 10.60
C VAL A 356 22.39 6.53 9.67
N GLY A 357 23.61 6.20 9.24
CA GLY A 357 24.40 7.08 8.39
C GLY A 357 24.63 8.46 9.01
N ASP A 358 24.39 9.50 8.26
CA ASP A 358 24.50 10.89 8.72
C ASP A 358 23.15 11.48 9.22
N GLY A 359 22.12 10.66 9.33
CA GLY A 359 20.77 11.08 9.73
C GLY A 359 19.93 11.65 8.60
N THR A 360 20.38 11.53 7.35
CA THR A 360 19.64 11.95 6.16
C THR A 360 19.24 10.77 5.27
N PRO A 361 18.25 10.94 4.36
CA PRO A 361 17.88 9.89 3.41
C PRO A 361 19.06 9.48 2.53
N GLY A 362 19.40 8.20 2.52
CA GLY A 362 20.56 7.69 1.79
C GLY A 362 20.34 7.62 0.27
N PRO A 363 21.41 7.76 -0.52
CA PRO A 363 21.33 7.81 -1.99
C PRO A 363 20.81 6.51 -2.62
N THR A 364 21.10 5.35 -2.05
CA THR A 364 20.63 4.05 -2.54
C THR A 364 19.12 3.91 -2.36
N THR A 365 18.60 4.27 -1.19
CA THR A 365 17.16 4.32 -0.90
C THR A 365 16.43 5.22 -1.88
N LEU A 366 16.97 6.42 -2.13
CA LEU A 366 16.37 7.38 -3.07
C LEU A 366 16.44 6.89 -4.52
N ALA A 367 17.51 6.19 -4.91
CA ALA A 367 17.63 5.59 -6.24
C ALA A 367 16.62 4.45 -6.44
N LEU A 368 16.53 3.51 -5.49
CA LEU A 368 15.53 2.43 -5.50
C LEU A 368 14.10 3.00 -5.57
N ARG A 369 13.80 4.01 -4.73
CA ARG A 369 12.50 4.67 -4.74
C ARG A 369 12.17 5.27 -6.12
N ARG A 370 13.10 5.96 -6.72
CA ARG A 370 12.95 6.54 -8.06
C ARG A 370 12.69 5.44 -9.10
N THR A 371 13.47 4.36 -9.09
CA THR A 371 13.30 3.23 -10.02
C THR A 371 11.91 2.61 -9.92
N VAL A 372 11.39 2.37 -8.70
CA VAL A 372 10.03 1.86 -8.49
C VAL A 372 8.99 2.83 -9.02
N LEU A 373 9.11 4.13 -8.70
CA LEU A 373 8.18 5.15 -9.20
C LEU A 373 8.23 5.30 -10.72
N ASP A 374 9.41 5.24 -11.33
CA ASP A 374 9.55 5.36 -12.77
C ASP A 374 8.87 4.19 -13.51
N LEU A 375 8.94 2.98 -12.96
CA LEU A 375 8.15 1.85 -13.45
C LEU A 375 6.64 2.09 -13.26
N GLN A 376 6.20 2.46 -12.06
CA GLN A 376 4.79 2.65 -11.75
C GLN A 376 4.11 3.72 -12.62
N TYR A 377 4.84 4.78 -12.98
CA TYR A 377 4.32 5.87 -13.81
C TYR A 377 4.67 5.74 -15.29
N GLY A 378 5.24 4.61 -15.73
CA GLY A 378 5.60 4.35 -17.13
C GLY A 378 6.70 5.28 -17.66
N ARG A 379 7.59 5.76 -16.79
CA ARG A 379 8.77 6.56 -17.15
C ARG A 379 9.99 5.69 -17.45
N ALA A 380 9.95 4.41 -17.07
CA ALA A 380 10.93 3.40 -17.39
C ALA A 380 10.25 2.21 -18.08
N GLU A 381 11.02 1.45 -18.88
CA GLU A 381 10.57 0.22 -19.55
C GLU A 381 10.25 -0.86 -18.51
N ASP A 382 9.07 -1.47 -18.63
CA ASP A 382 8.66 -2.61 -17.79
C ASP A 382 9.23 -3.92 -18.35
N ARG A 383 10.44 -4.28 -17.94
CA ARG A 383 11.13 -5.52 -18.32
C ARG A 383 10.63 -6.75 -17.56
N HIS A 384 9.84 -6.52 -16.51
CA HIS A 384 9.34 -7.58 -15.62
C HIS A 384 7.89 -8.00 -15.94
N GLY A 385 7.18 -7.24 -16.79
CA GLY A 385 5.76 -7.46 -17.08
C GLY A 385 4.85 -7.18 -15.89
N TRP A 386 5.20 -6.21 -15.06
CA TRP A 386 4.48 -5.84 -13.83
C TRP A 386 3.33 -4.85 -14.07
N LEU A 387 3.37 -4.18 -15.20
CA LEU A 387 2.33 -3.21 -15.55
C LEU A 387 1.17 -3.87 -16.29
N ARG A 388 -0.03 -3.57 -15.85
CA ARG A 388 -1.26 -4.04 -16.46
C ARG A 388 -2.13 -2.86 -16.90
N ARG A 389 -2.33 -2.72 -18.21
CA ARG A 389 -3.14 -1.65 -18.79
C ARG A 389 -4.63 -1.90 -18.54
N VAL A 390 -5.32 -0.88 -18.02
CA VAL A 390 -6.77 -0.91 -17.76
C VAL A 390 -7.51 -0.13 -18.83
N ARG A 391 -6.95 0.99 -19.26
CA ARG A 391 -7.53 1.88 -20.26
C ARG A 391 -6.45 2.52 -21.14
#